data_c8938580a258daa35ea1deb7cdfc6c0c
#
_entry.id   c8938580a258daa35ea1deb7cdfc6c0c
#
_cell.length_a   1.000
_cell.length_b   1.000
_cell.length_c   1.000
_cell.angle_alpha   90.00
_cell.angle_beta   90.00
_cell.angle_gamma   90.00
#
_symmetry.space_group_name_H-M   'P 1'
#
loop_
_entity.id
_entity.type
_entity.pdbx_description
1 polymer ?
#
loop_
_entity_poly.entity_id
_entity_poly.type
_entity_poly.pdbx_seq_one_letter_code
_entity_poly.pdbx_strand_id
1 'polypeptide(L)' 'MKVRPSVKKICNKCKIVRRRGKTGKIKIYVTCVNPRHKQRQG' A
#
# COMPACT_ATOMS: atom_id res chain seq x y z
N MET A 1 6.00 -7.58 -2.55
CA MET A 1 5.29 -6.56 -1.77
C MET A 1 6.09 -6.25 -0.53
N LYS A 2 6.27 -4.98 -0.22
CA LYS A 2 7.01 -4.55 0.96
C LYS A 2 6.04 -4.23 2.09
N VAL A 3 6.29 -4.77 3.26
CA VAL A 3 5.49 -4.49 4.46
C VAL A 3 6.18 -3.37 5.25
N ARG A 4 5.49 -2.27 5.45
CA ARG A 4 6.04 -1.10 6.14
C ARG A 4 5.03 -0.52 7.12
N PRO A 5 5.48 0.05 8.25
CA PRO A 5 4.57 0.76 9.16
C PRO A 5 3.99 2.02 8.51
N SER A 6 4.68 2.61 7.56
CA SER A 6 4.20 3.76 6.82
C SER A 6 4.53 3.59 5.34
N VAL A 7 3.49 3.47 4.52
CA VAL A 7 3.66 3.31 3.08
C VAL A 7 3.63 4.66 2.40
N LYS A 8 4.46 4.82 1.37
CA LYS A 8 4.53 6.07 0.61
C LYS A 8 4.65 5.78 -0.87
N LYS A 9 4.12 6.70 -1.67
CA LYS A 9 4.29 6.65 -3.12
C LYS A 9 5.77 6.84 -3.46
N ILE A 10 6.30 5.95 -4.28
CA ILE A 10 7.69 6.01 -4.72
C ILE A 10 7.80 6.76 -6.05
N CYS A 11 6.80 6.62 -6.89
CA CYS A 11 6.77 7.30 -8.19
C CYS A 11 5.39 7.92 -8.43
N ASN A 12 5.28 8.71 -9.50
CA ASN A 12 4.02 9.38 -9.83
C ASN A 12 2.94 8.43 -10.34
N LYS A 13 3.29 7.20 -10.66
CA LYS A 13 2.33 6.17 -11.09
C LYS A 13 1.83 5.32 -9.93
N CYS A 14 2.36 5.51 -8.74
CA CYS A 14 1.88 4.81 -7.56
C CYS A 14 0.53 5.34 -7.12
N LYS A 15 -0.34 4.43 -6.66
CA LYS A 15 -1.67 4.78 -6.15
C LYS A 15 -1.83 4.23 -4.75
N ILE A 16 -2.48 5.00 -3.90
CA ILE A 16 -2.79 4.57 -2.54
C ILE A 16 -4.20 3.99 -2.54
N VAL A 17 -4.33 2.77 -2.00
CA VAL A 17 -5.61 2.08 -1.90
C VAL A 17 -5.88 1.80 -0.44
N ARG A 18 -7.08 2.14 0.01
CA ARG A 18 -7.53 1.83 1.37
C ARG A 18 -8.41 0.60 1.32
N ARG A 19 -8.12 -0.36 2.22
CA ARG A 19 -8.93 -1.56 2.33
C ARG A 19 -9.32 -1.81 3.78
N ARG A 20 -10.57 -2.22 3.97
CA ARG A 20 -11.05 -2.61 5.29
C ARG A 20 -10.85 -4.11 5.47
N GLY A 21 -10.15 -4.49 6.53
CA GLY A 21 -9.98 -5.87 6.88
C GLY A 21 -11.20 -6.46 7.58
N LYS A 22 -11.17 -7.76 7.83
CA LYS A 22 -12.26 -8.47 8.53
C LYS A 22 -12.45 -7.97 9.96
N THR A 23 -11.42 -7.43 10.55
CA THR A 23 -11.46 -6.89 11.92
C THR A 23 -11.97 -5.46 11.97
N GLY A 24 -12.31 -4.87 10.83
CA GLY A 24 -12.77 -3.50 10.76
C GLY A 24 -11.65 -2.46 10.69
N LYS A 25 -10.41 -2.88 10.77
CA LYS A 25 -9.27 -1.97 10.67
C LYS A 25 -8.98 -1.65 9.21
N ILE A 26 -8.71 -0.38 8.94
CA ILE A 26 -8.36 0.07 7.60
C ILE A 26 -6.87 -0.10 7.40
N LYS A 27 -6.49 -0.78 6.33
CA LYS A 27 -5.10 -0.92 5.92
C LYS A 27 -4.87 -0.18 4.62
N ILE A 28 -3.71 0.46 4.52
CA ILE A 28 -3.35 1.23 3.36
C ILE A 28 -2.35 0.43 2.54
N TYR A 29 -2.61 0.35 1.23
CA TYR A 29 -1.73 -0.32 0.27
C TYR A 29 -1.30 0.67 -0.78
N VAL A 30 -0.09 0.54 -1.24
CA VAL A 30 0.39 1.28 -2.40
C VAL A 30 0.50 0.32 -3.57
N THR A 31 -0.18 0.63 -4.67
CA THR A 31 -0.12 -0.15 -5.89
C THR A 31 0.55 0.66 -6.98
N CYS A 32 1.27 -0.01 -7.85
CA CYS A 32 1.98 0.64 -8.94
C CYS A 32 2.14 -0.35 -10.10
N VAL A 33 2.38 0.18 -11.30
CA VAL A 33 2.72 -0.66 -12.45
C VAL A 33 4.04 -1.39 -12.22
N ASN A 34 4.91 -0.83 -11.38
CA ASN A 34 6.16 -1.46 -10.99
C ASN A 34 5.92 -2.28 -9.71
N PRO A 35 6.07 -3.63 -9.76
CA PRO A 35 5.82 -4.47 -8.58
C PRO A 35 6.76 -4.16 -7.41
N ARG A 36 7.91 -3.56 -7.67
CA ARG A 36 8.86 -3.19 -6.61
C ARG A 36 8.36 -2.05 -5.75
N HIS A 37 7.38 -1.28 -6.26
CA HIS A 37 6.81 -0.15 -5.55
C HIS A 37 5.58 -0.54 -4.72
N LYS A 38 5.11 -1.76 -4.85
CA LYS A 38 3.96 -2.21 -4.07
C LYS A 38 4.32 -2.30 -2.60
N GLN A 39 3.47 -1.73 -1.77
CA GLN A 39 3.70 -1.67 -0.32
C GLN A 39 2.40 -2.01 0.40
N ARG A 40 2.55 -2.52 1.61
CA ARG A 40 1.43 -2.84 2.48
C ARG A 40 1.75 -2.30 3.87
N GLN A 41 0.78 -1.58 4.43
CA GLN A 41 0.89 -1.15 5.81
C GLN A 41 0.62 -2.35 6.71
N GLY A 42 1.62 -2.73 7.46
CA GLY A 42 1.46 -3.93 8.27
C GLY A 42 1.87 -3.81 9.71
#